data_a1c1b1a78df7247796043324179fc663
#
_entry.id   a1c1b1a78df7247796043324179fc663
#
_cell.length_a   1.000
_cell.length_b   1.000
_cell.length_c   1.000
_cell.angle_alpha   90.00
_cell.angle_beta   90.00
_cell.angle_gamma   90.00
#
_symmetry.space_group_name_H-M   'P 1'
#
loop_
_entity.id
_entity.type
_entity.pdbx_description
1 polymer ?
#
loop_
_entity_poly.entity_id
_entity_poly.type
_entity_poly.pdbx_seq_one_letter_code
_entity_poly.pdbx_strand_id
1 'polypeptide(L)'
;TYITKTTVINGDLQTDGCIDLIGTVNGAVSCDGKLIVGGSITGDVQVGELYANAARIEGDVHVVDAAKIGVGTVVVGNVFAGSAVIAGAVKGDIDVQGPVIVDSTAVIMGNIKSRSVQINNGAVIEGMCSQCYAEVSPTSFFDDYKPEKKKTK
;
A
#
# COMPACT_ATOMS: atom_id res chain seq x y z
N THR A 1 4.95 -21.96 -4.13
CA THR A 1 6.37 -21.70 -4.32
C THR A 1 6.99 -21.14 -3.05
N TYR A 2 8.11 -21.68 -2.70
CA TYR A 2 8.77 -21.33 -1.46
C TYR A 2 10.19 -20.86 -1.76
N ILE A 3 10.50 -19.61 -1.40
CA ILE A 3 11.81 -19.04 -1.65
C ILE A 3 12.45 -18.72 -0.32
N THR A 4 13.57 -19.36 -0.06
CA THR A 4 14.24 -19.28 1.24
C THR A 4 15.13 -18.05 1.34
N LYS A 5 15.61 -17.82 2.56
CA LYS A 5 16.38 -16.64 2.92
C LYS A 5 17.68 -16.49 2.11
N THR A 6 18.27 -17.61 1.71
CA THR A 6 19.53 -17.59 0.98
C THR A 6 19.35 -17.55 -0.53
N THR A 7 18.11 -17.50 -1.00
CA THR A 7 17.83 -17.51 -2.43
C THR A 7 17.76 -16.08 -2.96
N VAL A 8 18.45 -15.84 -4.06
CA VAL A 8 18.41 -14.57 -4.77
C VAL A 8 17.93 -14.85 -6.18
N ILE A 9 16.87 -14.15 -6.59
CA ILE A 9 16.30 -14.31 -7.93
C ILE A 9 16.56 -13.04 -8.70
N ASN A 10 17.23 -13.18 -9.83
CA ASN A 10 17.44 -12.07 -10.75
C ASN A 10 16.63 -12.34 -12.00
N GLY A 11 15.68 -11.46 -12.28
CA GLY A 11 14.80 -11.60 -13.42
C GLY A 11 13.34 -11.66 -12.98
N ASP A 12 12.47 -12.04 -13.90
CA ASP A 12 11.05 -12.04 -13.67
C ASP A 12 10.59 -13.34 -13.01
N LEU A 13 9.67 -13.21 -12.08
CA LEU A 13 9.07 -14.34 -11.39
C LEU A 13 7.57 -14.33 -11.68
N GLN A 14 7.05 -15.44 -12.17
CA GLN A 14 5.64 -15.54 -12.51
C GLN A 14 5.06 -16.83 -11.97
N THR A 15 3.93 -16.73 -11.30
CA THR A 15 3.25 -17.92 -10.77
C THR A 15 1.75 -17.67 -10.70
N ASP A 16 1.00 -18.75 -10.73
CA ASP A 16 -0.46 -18.70 -10.65
C ASP A 16 -0.99 -18.95 -9.23
N GLY A 17 -0.14 -19.42 -8.35
CA GLY A 17 -0.57 -19.77 -7.00
C GLY A 17 0.03 -18.86 -5.95
N CYS A 18 0.34 -19.41 -4.79
CA CYS A 18 0.91 -18.66 -3.68
C CYS A 18 2.43 -18.70 -3.72
N ILE A 19 3.04 -17.60 -3.30
CA ILE A 19 4.49 -17.50 -3.16
C ILE A 19 4.82 -17.13 -1.72
N ASP A 20 5.71 -17.89 -1.11
CA ASP A 20 6.33 -17.52 0.15
C ASP A 20 7.74 -17.02 -0.16
N LEU A 21 7.95 -15.73 -0.06
CA LEU A 21 9.24 -15.14 -0.40
C LEU A 21 9.93 -14.64 0.86
N ILE A 22 10.99 -15.31 1.22
CA ILE A 22 11.81 -14.89 2.36
C ILE A 22 13.16 -14.36 1.87
N GLY A 23 13.51 -14.69 0.63
CA GLY A 23 14.79 -14.28 0.04
C GLY A 23 14.72 -12.94 -0.64
N THR A 24 15.54 -12.77 -1.65
CA THR A 24 15.67 -11.52 -2.40
C THR A 24 15.27 -11.73 -3.86
N VAL A 25 14.45 -10.80 -4.38
CA VAL A 25 14.07 -10.82 -5.79
C VAL A 25 14.42 -9.48 -6.42
N ASN A 26 15.16 -9.55 -7.51
CA ASN A 26 15.47 -8.37 -8.33
C ASN A 26 14.79 -8.54 -9.67
N GLY A 27 13.72 -7.82 -9.91
CA GLY A 27 12.97 -7.89 -11.14
C GLY A 27 11.48 -7.85 -10.87
N ALA A 28 10.68 -8.21 -11.85
CA ALA A 28 9.24 -8.18 -11.72
C ALA A 28 8.71 -9.46 -11.09
N VAL A 29 7.75 -9.32 -10.21
CA VAL A 29 7.05 -10.45 -9.60
C VAL A 29 5.60 -10.39 -10.02
N SER A 30 5.11 -11.48 -10.59
CA SER A 30 3.72 -11.59 -11.00
C SER A 30 3.11 -12.83 -10.39
N CYS A 31 2.05 -12.64 -9.64
CA CYS A 31 1.39 -13.73 -8.94
C CYS A 31 -0.12 -13.49 -8.98
N ASP A 32 -0.87 -14.47 -9.48
CA ASP A 32 -2.32 -14.31 -9.52
C ASP A 32 -2.97 -14.62 -8.17
N GLY A 33 -2.25 -15.27 -7.29
CA GLY A 33 -2.76 -15.61 -5.97
C GLY A 33 -2.19 -14.71 -4.89
N LYS A 34 -1.69 -15.31 -3.84
CA LYS A 34 -1.25 -14.62 -2.65
C LYS A 34 0.28 -14.60 -2.58
N LEU A 35 0.83 -13.45 -2.30
CA LEU A 35 2.26 -13.30 -2.10
C LEU A 35 2.55 -12.95 -0.66
N ILE A 36 3.39 -13.75 -0.01
CA ILE A 36 3.85 -13.48 1.34
C ILE A 36 5.32 -13.11 1.25
N VAL A 37 5.64 -11.91 1.69
CA VAL A 37 7.01 -11.37 1.58
C VAL A 37 7.59 -11.21 2.97
N GLY A 38 8.70 -11.88 3.21
CA GLY A 38 9.47 -11.69 4.42
C GLY A 38 10.91 -11.30 4.12
N GLY A 39 11.20 -11.01 2.85
CA GLY A 39 12.54 -10.64 2.42
C GLY A 39 12.56 -9.30 1.71
N SER A 40 13.27 -9.24 0.58
CA SER A 40 13.47 -8.00 -0.14
C SER A 40 13.06 -8.16 -1.60
N ILE A 41 12.33 -7.18 -2.12
CA ILE A 41 11.93 -7.16 -3.53
C ILE A 41 12.33 -5.82 -4.13
N THR A 42 13.02 -5.87 -5.25
CA THR A 42 13.37 -4.68 -6.01
C THR A 42 12.79 -4.82 -7.42
N GLY A 43 11.85 -3.95 -7.77
CA GLY A 43 11.19 -3.97 -9.07
C GLY A 43 9.68 -3.94 -8.92
N ASP A 44 8.98 -4.31 -9.98
CA ASP A 44 7.53 -4.25 -10.01
C ASP A 44 6.92 -5.51 -9.38
N VAL A 45 5.83 -5.32 -8.64
CA VAL A 45 5.09 -6.42 -8.02
C VAL A 45 3.65 -6.36 -8.49
N GLN A 46 3.16 -7.46 -9.05
CA GLN A 46 1.77 -7.60 -9.45
C GLN A 46 1.21 -8.87 -8.83
N VAL A 47 0.28 -8.70 -7.91
CA VAL A 47 -0.25 -9.85 -7.18
C VAL A 47 -1.75 -9.69 -6.93
N GLY A 48 -2.40 -10.81 -6.63
CA GLY A 48 -3.80 -10.76 -6.20
C GLY A 48 -3.93 -10.26 -4.77
N GLU A 49 -3.15 -10.84 -3.87
CA GLU A 49 -3.10 -10.41 -2.47
C GLU A 49 -1.66 -10.31 -2.04
N LEU A 50 -1.35 -9.30 -1.24
CA LEU A 50 0.00 -9.09 -0.73
C LEU A 50 -0.01 -9.12 0.79
N TYR A 51 0.88 -9.93 1.34
CA TYR A 51 1.18 -9.91 2.77
C TYR A 51 2.65 -9.66 2.94
N ALA A 52 3.00 -8.51 3.45
CA ALA A 52 4.39 -8.17 3.73
C ALA A 52 4.59 -8.09 5.24
N ASN A 53 5.62 -8.75 5.74
CA ASN A 53 5.90 -8.77 7.16
C ASN A 53 7.41 -8.68 7.34
N ALA A 54 7.88 -7.60 7.93
CA ALA A 54 9.32 -7.34 8.10
C ALA A 54 10.05 -7.43 6.76
N ALA A 55 9.42 -6.92 5.71
CA ALA A 55 9.93 -7.01 4.34
C ALA A 55 10.36 -5.65 3.83
N ARG A 56 11.06 -5.66 2.71
CA ARG A 56 11.47 -4.44 2.04
C ARG A 56 11.10 -4.54 0.58
N ILE A 57 10.32 -3.56 0.11
CA ILE A 57 9.86 -3.54 -1.28
C ILE A 57 10.22 -2.20 -1.88
N GLU A 58 10.96 -2.23 -2.99
CA GLU A 58 11.31 -1.02 -3.72
C GLU A 58 10.81 -1.13 -5.13
N GLY A 59 9.96 -0.19 -5.53
CA GLY A 59 9.37 -0.14 -6.86
C GLY A 59 7.86 -0.03 -6.79
N ASP A 60 7.20 -0.31 -7.89
CA ASP A 60 5.76 -0.21 -7.97
C ASP A 60 5.10 -1.50 -7.50
N VAL A 61 4.05 -1.36 -6.70
CA VAL A 61 3.28 -2.50 -6.19
C VAL A 61 1.87 -2.39 -6.71
N HIS A 62 1.41 -3.42 -7.41
CA HIS A 62 0.05 -3.52 -7.90
C HIS A 62 -0.62 -4.72 -7.26
N VAL A 63 -1.65 -4.48 -6.48
CA VAL A 63 -2.39 -5.52 -5.80
C VAL A 63 -3.86 -5.43 -6.24
N VAL A 64 -4.40 -6.53 -6.73
CA VAL A 64 -5.78 -6.53 -7.22
C VAL A 64 -6.77 -6.50 -6.06
N ASP A 65 -6.52 -7.27 -5.03
CA ASP A 65 -7.43 -7.38 -3.89
C ASP A 65 -6.94 -6.56 -2.70
N ALA A 66 -6.28 -7.18 -1.77
CA ALA A 66 -5.89 -6.52 -0.52
C ALA A 66 -4.38 -6.55 -0.34
N ALA A 67 -3.83 -5.43 0.09
CA ALA A 67 -2.43 -5.34 0.47
C ALA A 67 -2.35 -5.19 1.99
N LYS A 68 -1.59 -6.06 2.63
CA LYS A 68 -1.33 -5.96 4.06
C LYS A 68 0.15 -5.74 4.28
N ILE A 69 0.47 -4.61 4.81
CA ILE A 69 1.84 -4.24 5.10
C ILE A 69 2.03 -4.29 6.61
N GLY A 70 2.74 -5.28 7.07
CA GLY A 70 2.89 -5.53 8.49
C GLY A 70 3.96 -4.70 9.14
N VAL A 71 4.13 -4.89 10.43
CA VAL A 71 5.09 -4.15 11.23
C VAL A 71 6.51 -4.49 10.77
N GLY A 72 7.34 -3.47 10.65
CA GLY A 72 8.72 -3.64 10.21
C GLY A 72 8.92 -3.65 8.70
N THR A 73 7.83 -3.55 7.95
CA THR A 73 7.91 -3.55 6.48
C THR A 73 8.16 -2.13 5.98
N VAL A 74 9.01 -2.02 4.98
CA VAL A 74 9.30 -0.75 4.33
C VAL A 74 8.96 -0.88 2.85
N VAL A 75 8.11 0.04 2.36
CA VAL A 75 7.76 0.09 0.95
C VAL A 75 8.18 1.45 0.41
N VAL A 76 8.97 1.43 -0.65
CA VAL A 76 9.41 2.66 -1.31
C VAL A 76 8.93 2.61 -2.75
N GLY A 77 8.08 3.56 -3.13
CA GLY A 77 7.53 3.62 -4.47
C GLY A 77 6.02 3.76 -4.42
N ASN A 78 5.38 3.44 -5.52
CA ASN A 78 3.93 3.58 -5.65
C ASN A 78 3.23 2.30 -5.27
N VAL A 79 2.09 2.43 -4.58
CA VAL A 79 1.26 1.29 -4.19
C VAL A 79 -0.13 1.48 -4.77
N PHE A 80 -0.57 0.48 -5.54
CA PHE A 80 -1.91 0.45 -6.11
C PHE A 80 -2.61 -0.81 -5.62
N ALA A 81 -3.75 -0.63 -4.97
CA ALA A 81 -4.44 -1.76 -4.39
C ALA A 81 -5.95 -1.57 -4.43
N GLY A 82 -6.68 -2.65 -4.26
CA GLY A 82 -8.12 -2.58 -4.04
C GLY A 82 -8.45 -2.13 -2.63
N SER A 83 -7.69 -2.62 -1.67
CA SER A 83 -7.74 -2.14 -0.29
C SER A 83 -6.36 -2.31 0.32
N ALA A 84 -6.08 -1.57 1.39
CA ALA A 84 -4.77 -1.62 2.02
C ALA A 84 -4.87 -1.52 3.53
N VAL A 85 -4.06 -2.32 4.19
CA VAL A 85 -3.86 -2.21 5.65
C VAL A 85 -2.37 -1.98 5.85
N ILE A 86 -2.03 -0.87 6.46
CA ILE A 86 -0.64 -0.45 6.57
C ILE A 86 -0.28 -0.35 8.05
N ALA A 87 0.67 -1.15 8.46
CA ALA A 87 1.23 -1.10 9.82
C ALA A 87 2.73 -0.84 9.80
N GLY A 88 3.32 -0.73 8.62
CA GLY A 88 4.74 -0.45 8.47
C GLY A 88 5.00 0.93 7.91
N ALA A 89 6.14 1.11 7.26
CA ALA A 89 6.52 2.38 6.68
C ALA A 89 6.33 2.34 5.16
N VAL A 90 5.71 3.39 4.63
CA VAL A 90 5.51 3.53 3.18
C VAL A 90 5.99 4.90 2.77
N LYS A 91 6.81 4.92 1.74
CA LYS A 91 7.31 6.17 1.19
C LYS A 91 6.97 6.22 -0.29
N GLY A 92 6.14 7.17 -0.68
CA GLY A 92 5.69 7.33 -2.05
C GLY A 92 4.19 7.50 -2.10
N ASP A 93 3.63 7.30 -3.28
CA ASP A 93 2.21 7.50 -3.50
C ASP A 93 1.45 6.21 -3.27
N ILE A 94 0.31 6.33 -2.58
CA ILE A 94 -0.59 5.21 -2.33
C ILE A 94 -1.90 5.51 -3.04
N ASP A 95 -2.30 4.62 -3.93
CA ASP A 95 -3.55 4.75 -4.67
C ASP A 95 -4.37 3.50 -4.42
N VAL A 96 -5.44 3.65 -3.64
CA VAL A 96 -6.29 2.53 -3.25
C VAL A 96 -7.72 2.85 -3.65
N GLN A 97 -8.35 1.95 -4.37
CA GLN A 97 -9.72 2.17 -4.84
C GLN A 97 -10.77 1.88 -3.79
N GLY A 98 -10.38 1.27 -2.70
CA GLY A 98 -11.26 0.97 -1.60
C GLY A 98 -10.77 1.60 -0.30
N PRO A 99 -11.01 0.96 0.85
CA PRO A 99 -10.60 1.52 2.13
C PRO A 99 -9.10 1.32 2.41
N VAL A 100 -8.54 2.30 3.09
CA VAL A 100 -7.19 2.22 3.63
C VAL A 100 -7.28 2.27 5.15
N ILE A 101 -6.63 1.33 5.80
CA ILE A 101 -6.55 1.32 7.26
C ILE A 101 -5.09 1.53 7.63
N VAL A 102 -4.83 2.62 8.35
CA VAL A 102 -3.49 2.96 8.81
C VAL A 102 -3.41 2.63 10.30
N ASP A 103 -2.60 1.67 10.62
CA ASP A 103 -2.46 1.20 12.00
C ASP A 103 -1.60 2.15 12.81
N SER A 104 -1.64 1.99 14.12
CA SER A 104 -0.94 2.89 15.04
C SER A 104 0.59 2.86 14.89
N THR A 105 1.12 1.80 14.30
CA THR A 105 2.57 1.67 14.07
C THR A 105 2.99 2.13 12.69
N ALA A 106 2.07 2.62 11.89
CA ALA A 106 2.37 2.98 10.50
C ALA A 106 3.01 4.35 10.39
N VAL A 107 3.90 4.48 9.42
CA VAL A 107 4.48 5.76 9.04
C VAL A 107 4.36 5.88 7.52
N ILE A 108 3.70 6.93 7.07
CA ILE A 108 3.48 7.12 5.63
C ILE A 108 4.04 8.49 5.25
N MET A 109 4.90 8.50 4.26
CA MET A 109 5.46 9.71 3.70
C MET A 109 5.08 9.80 2.24
N GLY A 110 4.21 10.73 1.88
CA GLY A 110 3.78 10.90 0.50
C GLY A 110 2.28 11.13 0.44
N ASN A 111 1.70 10.87 -0.72
CA ASN A 111 0.30 11.13 -0.96
C ASN A 111 -0.52 9.86 -0.88
N ILE A 112 -1.71 9.97 -0.30
CA ILE A 112 -2.65 8.85 -0.21
C ILE A 112 -3.91 9.24 -0.94
N LYS A 113 -4.31 8.39 -1.88
CA LYS A 113 -5.59 8.53 -2.59
C LYS A 113 -6.40 7.28 -2.33
N SER A 114 -7.57 7.45 -1.77
CA SER A 114 -8.41 6.30 -1.45
C SER A 114 -9.88 6.69 -1.40
N ARG A 115 -10.71 5.68 -1.31
CA ARG A 115 -12.14 5.90 -1.16
C ARG A 115 -12.48 6.27 0.28
N SER A 116 -11.85 5.62 1.21
CA SER A 116 -11.99 5.96 2.63
C SER A 116 -10.68 5.67 3.35
N VAL A 117 -10.44 6.39 4.41
CA VAL A 117 -9.21 6.24 5.19
C VAL A 117 -9.59 6.13 6.65
N GLN A 118 -9.03 5.12 7.31
CA GLN A 118 -9.14 4.97 8.75
C GLN A 118 -7.74 5.06 9.32
N ILE A 119 -7.53 6.01 10.20
CA ILE A 119 -6.22 6.25 10.80
C ILE A 119 -6.35 6.02 12.30
N ASN A 120 -5.57 5.07 12.81
CA ASN A 120 -5.57 4.76 14.23
C ASN A 120 -4.62 5.69 14.97
N ASN A 121 -4.84 5.82 16.26
CA ASN A 121 -4.01 6.69 17.11
C ASN A 121 -2.56 6.23 17.08
N GLY A 122 -1.64 7.18 16.90
CA GLY A 122 -0.22 6.88 16.88
C GLY A 122 0.39 6.82 15.50
N ALA A 123 -0.43 6.71 14.48
CA ALA A 123 0.07 6.69 13.10
C ALA A 123 0.64 8.05 12.69
N VAL A 124 1.65 8.04 11.85
CA VAL A 124 2.29 9.25 11.35
C VAL A 124 2.10 9.31 9.84
N ILE A 125 1.53 10.42 9.37
CA ILE A 125 1.34 10.64 7.93
C ILE A 125 1.91 12.02 7.61
N GLU A 126 2.88 12.03 6.71
CA GLU A 126 3.42 13.27 6.17
C GLU A 126 3.09 13.35 4.70
N GLY A 127 2.28 14.32 4.32
CA GLY A 127 1.87 14.48 2.94
C GLY A 127 0.39 14.75 2.86
N MET A 128 -0.19 14.38 1.73
CA MET A 128 -1.57 14.66 1.43
C MET A 128 -2.40 13.39 1.46
N CYS A 129 -3.59 13.49 2.02
CA CYS A 129 -4.55 12.39 2.03
C CYS A 129 -5.79 12.85 1.30
N SER A 130 -6.15 12.18 0.22
CA SER A 130 -7.30 12.54 -0.61
C SER A 130 -8.27 11.39 -0.76
N GLN A 131 -9.55 11.69 -0.72
CA GLN A 131 -10.60 10.70 -0.94
C GLN A 131 -11.12 10.84 -2.36
N CYS A 132 -10.34 10.38 -3.32
CA CYS A 132 -10.64 10.58 -4.73
C CYS A 132 -11.76 9.71 -5.24
N TYR A 133 -12.01 8.60 -4.60
CA TYR A 133 -12.98 7.61 -5.08
C TYR A 133 -14.27 7.58 -4.27
N ALA A 134 -14.47 8.56 -3.40
CA ALA A 134 -15.68 8.65 -2.61
C ALA A 134 -16.84 9.14 -3.47
N GLU A 135 -18.04 8.65 -3.18
CA GLU A 135 -19.24 9.09 -3.92
C GLU A 135 -19.59 10.53 -3.62
N VAL A 136 -19.33 10.96 -2.40
CA VAL A 136 -19.63 12.32 -1.97
C VAL A 136 -18.33 13.06 -1.78
N SER A 137 -18.19 14.15 -2.50
CA SER A 137 -17.01 15.00 -2.39
C SER A 137 -17.08 15.82 -1.11
N PRO A 138 -16.02 15.91 -0.32
CA PRO A 138 -16.01 16.79 0.86
C PRO A 138 -16.28 18.24 0.51
N THR A 139 -15.81 18.68 -0.64
CA THR A 139 -16.06 20.05 -1.09
C THR A 139 -17.54 20.29 -1.30
N SER A 140 -18.22 19.32 -1.90
CA SER A 140 -19.65 19.42 -2.12
C SER A 140 -20.43 19.51 -0.82
N PHE A 141 -20.00 18.75 0.17
CA PHE A 141 -20.61 18.77 1.49
C PHE A 141 -20.48 20.15 2.14
N PHE A 142 -19.31 20.76 2.05
CA PHE A 142 -19.08 22.07 2.62
C PHE A 142 -19.76 23.17 1.84
N ASP A 143 -20.01 22.98 0.57
CA ASP A 143 -20.79 23.94 -0.21
C ASP A 143 -22.22 24.03 0.30
N ASP A 144 -22.80 22.91 0.66
CA ASP A 144 -24.15 22.91 1.25
C ASP A 144 -24.17 23.51 2.63
N TYR A 145 -23.10 23.38 3.36
CA TYR A 145 -23.04 23.85 4.73
C TYR A 145 -23.06 25.36 4.84
N LYS A 146 -22.44 26.11 3.98
CA LYS A 146 -22.48 27.55 3.97
C LYS A 146 -22.37 28.21 5.33
N PRO A 147 -21.23 28.26 5.93
CA PRO A 147 -21.08 29.16 7.06
C PRO A 147 -21.07 30.54 6.46
N GLU A 148 -21.40 31.41 6.87
CA GLU A 148 -21.35 32.68 6.31
C GLU A 148 -19.98 33.24 6.09
N LYS A 149 -19.83 32.64 5.80
CA LYS A 149 -18.83 32.91 5.51
C LYS A 149 -17.92 33.16 5.29
N LYS A 150 -17.79 33.06 5.21
CA LYS A 150 -16.92 33.10 5.03
C LYS A 150 -16.14 33.36 4.75
N LYS A 151 -16.16 33.64 4.86
CA LYS A 151 -15.43 33.87 4.69
C LYS A 151 -14.48 33.84 4.84
N THR A 152 -14.60 33.76 5.17
CA THR A 152 -13.75 33.82 5.34
C THR A 152 -12.93 33.71 5.49
N LYS A 153 -12.91 33.97 5.63
CA LYS A 153 -12.21 34.00 5.80
C LYS A 153 -11.71 33.91 5.89
#